data_2d253285eff57d573f34b00715f192ce
#
_entry.id   2d253285eff57d573f34b00715f192ce
#
_cell.length_a   1.000
_cell.length_b   1.000
_cell.length_c   1.000
_cell.angle_alpha   90.00
_cell.angle_beta   90.00
_cell.angle_gamma   90.00
#
_symmetry.space_group_name_H-M   'P 1'
#
loop_
_entity.id
_entity.type
_entity.pdbx_description
1 polymer ?
#
loop_
_entity_poly.entity_id
_entity_poly.type
_entity_poly.pdbx_seq_one_letter_code
_entity_poly.pdbx_strand_id
1 'polypeptide(L)'
;DEIRAAGRRWLVRDNRTLAWYLPTAQPVRAPNPSRPDIATLLKDHKWQQAEAFTADVALTPASITERTQVGQLSNGIRYAILPRKVKGDRVNLSLNLQWGNLQNLSGRWREADLLDTMMLSGTKQLPRQAFEDRLRALDARLSIDANASGAKVSLSVPARNLSEALTLATSAL
;
A
#
# COMPACT_ATOMS: atom_id res chain seq x y z
N ASP A 1 -1.87 15.53 21.66
CA ASP A 1 -2.13 16.94 21.99
C ASP A 1 -1.84 17.91 20.84
N GLU A 2 -0.96 17.59 19.90
CA GLU A 2 -0.65 18.44 18.72
C GLU A 2 -1.87 18.70 17.84
N ILE A 3 -2.73 17.70 17.62
CA ILE A 3 -3.96 17.84 16.82
C ILE A 3 -4.91 18.84 17.47
N ARG A 4 -5.05 18.80 18.80
CA ARG A 4 -5.87 19.77 19.55
C ARG A 4 -5.27 21.19 19.48
N ALA A 5 -3.97 21.31 19.55
CA ALA A 5 -3.27 22.58 19.43
C ALA A 5 -3.45 23.17 18.01
N ALA A 6 -3.27 22.36 16.98
CA ALA A 6 -3.54 22.74 15.60
C ALA A 6 -5.00 23.15 15.37
N GLY A 7 -5.95 22.38 15.93
CA GLY A 7 -7.37 22.71 15.86
C GLY A 7 -7.71 24.05 16.52
N ARG A 8 -7.18 24.33 17.69
CA ARG A 8 -7.37 25.62 18.37
C ARG A 8 -6.74 26.78 17.62
N ARG A 9 -5.63 26.56 16.91
CA ARG A 9 -4.94 27.59 16.15
C ARG A 9 -5.62 27.92 14.83
N TRP A 10 -6.13 26.90 14.13
CA TRP A 10 -6.60 27.06 12.75
C TRP A 10 -8.12 27.05 12.61
N LEU A 11 -8.85 26.34 13.46
CA LEU A 11 -10.32 26.26 13.44
C LEU A 11 -10.95 27.40 14.27
N VAL A 12 -10.50 28.61 14.04
CA VAL A 12 -11.05 29.83 14.65
C VAL A 12 -12.02 30.49 13.69
N ARG A 13 -12.96 31.27 14.25
CA ARG A 13 -14.03 31.91 13.47
C ARG A 13 -13.48 32.80 12.35
N ASP A 14 -12.37 33.46 12.60
CA ASP A 14 -11.76 34.41 11.66
C ASP A 14 -11.04 33.73 10.48
N ASN A 15 -10.73 32.44 10.59
CA ASN A 15 -10.12 31.64 9.53
C ASN A 15 -11.13 30.92 8.64
N ARG A 16 -12.44 31.16 8.82
CA ARG A 16 -13.45 30.51 8.00
C ARG A 16 -13.90 31.42 6.86
N THR A 17 -14.13 30.83 5.72
CA THR A 17 -14.87 31.49 4.61
C THR A 17 -16.30 30.96 4.64
N LEU A 18 -17.28 31.86 4.72
CA LEU A 18 -18.70 31.51 4.69
C LEU A 18 -19.26 31.98 3.34
N ALA A 19 -19.74 31.04 2.54
CA ALA A 19 -20.42 31.33 1.28
C ALA A 19 -21.92 31.09 1.45
N TRP A 20 -22.73 32.05 1.00
CA TRP A 20 -24.19 31.93 0.96
C TRP A 20 -24.63 31.76 -0.48
N TYR A 21 -25.37 30.72 -0.74
CA TYR A 21 -26.06 30.55 -2.02
C TYR A 21 -27.49 31.09 -1.89
N LEU A 22 -27.73 32.22 -2.53
CA LEU A 22 -29.07 32.83 -2.57
C LEU A 22 -29.63 32.70 -3.97
N PRO A 23 -30.76 32.01 -4.16
CA PRO A 23 -31.42 31.95 -5.46
C PRO A 23 -31.83 33.35 -5.89
N THR A 24 -31.46 33.78 -7.09
CA THR A 24 -31.86 35.06 -7.67
C THR A 24 -32.31 34.84 -9.10
N ALA A 25 -33.33 35.60 -9.52
CA ALA A 25 -33.88 35.50 -10.88
C ALA A 25 -32.86 36.00 -11.95
N GLN A 26 -31.97 36.89 -11.56
CA GLN A 26 -30.92 37.42 -12.44
C GLN A 26 -29.54 37.32 -11.73
N PRO A 27 -28.84 36.20 -11.84
CA PRO A 27 -27.57 36.04 -11.17
C PRO A 27 -26.47 36.89 -11.83
N VAL A 28 -25.83 37.76 -11.05
CA VAL A 28 -24.62 38.43 -11.48
C VAL A 28 -23.47 37.41 -11.32
N ARG A 29 -22.98 36.91 -12.44
CA ARG A 29 -21.86 35.93 -12.43
C ARG A 29 -20.55 36.70 -12.53
N ALA A 30 -19.59 36.29 -11.72
CA ALA A 30 -18.22 36.72 -11.90
C ALA A 30 -17.73 36.37 -13.31
N PRO A 31 -16.93 37.22 -13.96
CA PRO A 31 -16.35 36.87 -15.24
C PRO A 31 -15.52 35.61 -15.11
N ASN A 32 -15.62 34.73 -16.11
CA ASN A 32 -14.76 33.54 -16.14
C ASN A 32 -13.30 33.98 -16.12
N PRO A 33 -12.47 33.47 -15.21
CA PRO A 33 -11.05 33.76 -15.23
C PRO A 33 -10.48 33.37 -16.59
N SER A 34 -9.61 34.18 -17.15
CA SER A 34 -8.89 33.84 -18.37
C SER A 34 -8.12 32.51 -18.11
N ARG A 35 -8.29 31.55 -18.99
CA ARG A 35 -7.51 30.33 -18.91
C ARG A 35 -6.05 30.68 -19.22
N PRO A 36 -5.10 30.33 -18.34
CA PRO A 36 -3.70 30.53 -18.68
C PRO A 36 -3.36 29.68 -19.91
N ASP A 37 -2.54 30.23 -20.80
CA ASP A 37 -2.01 29.47 -21.91
C ASP A 37 -1.01 28.42 -21.37
N ILE A 38 -1.47 27.21 -21.25
CA ILE A 38 -0.70 26.08 -20.74
C ILE A 38 0.54 25.82 -21.61
N ALA A 39 0.45 26.03 -22.93
CA ALA A 39 1.58 25.87 -23.82
C ALA A 39 2.70 26.85 -23.49
N THR A 40 2.35 28.11 -23.19
CA THR A 40 3.32 29.13 -22.76
C THR A 40 3.90 28.83 -21.39
N LEU A 41 3.07 28.37 -20.43
CA LEU A 41 3.54 28.02 -19.09
C LEU A 41 4.48 26.79 -19.07
N LEU A 42 4.29 25.86 -19.99
CA LEU A 42 5.08 24.63 -20.06
C LEU A 42 6.23 24.72 -21.09
N LYS A 43 6.41 25.84 -21.76
CA LYS A 43 7.43 26.02 -22.82
C LYS A 43 8.84 25.65 -22.36
N ASP A 44 9.20 26.02 -21.14
CA ASP A 44 10.53 25.78 -20.57
C ASP A 44 10.55 24.57 -19.62
N HIS A 45 9.43 23.89 -19.47
CA HIS A 45 9.35 22.72 -18.61
C HIS A 45 10.02 21.52 -19.27
N LYS A 46 11.14 21.10 -18.72
CA LYS A 46 11.80 19.84 -19.12
C LYS A 46 11.10 18.68 -18.44
N TRP A 47 10.27 17.99 -19.20
CA TRP A 47 9.71 16.72 -18.76
C TRP A 47 10.85 15.74 -18.48
N GLN A 48 10.95 15.23 -17.26
CA GLN A 48 11.74 14.05 -17.03
C GLN A 48 11.11 12.93 -17.88
N GLN A 49 11.77 12.59 -18.98
CA GLN A 49 11.39 11.39 -19.73
C GLN A 49 11.48 10.24 -18.73
N ALA A 50 10.33 9.72 -18.33
CA ALA A 50 10.31 8.44 -17.64
C ALA A 50 11.03 7.46 -18.57
N GLU A 51 12.13 6.87 -18.11
CA GLU A 51 12.80 5.81 -18.86
C GLU A 51 11.73 4.85 -19.36
N ALA A 52 11.72 4.65 -20.69
CA ALA A 52 10.73 3.78 -21.30
C ALA A 52 10.93 2.37 -20.70
N PHE A 53 10.04 1.99 -19.78
CA PHE A 53 10.07 0.67 -19.20
C PHE A 53 9.65 -0.33 -20.27
N THR A 54 10.61 -1.06 -20.81
CA THR A 54 10.31 -2.20 -21.68
C THR A 54 10.31 -3.46 -20.82
N ALA A 55 9.16 -4.11 -20.74
CA ALA A 55 9.06 -5.42 -20.10
C ALA A 55 10.02 -6.39 -20.83
N ASP A 56 10.82 -7.10 -20.07
CA ASP A 56 11.86 -7.97 -20.62
C ASP A 56 11.31 -9.24 -21.31
N VAL A 57 10.03 -9.55 -21.12
CA VAL A 57 9.41 -10.77 -21.64
C VAL A 57 7.91 -10.61 -21.90
N ALA A 58 7.44 -11.16 -23.02
CA ALA A 58 6.02 -11.42 -23.22
C ALA A 58 5.54 -12.48 -22.20
N LEU A 59 4.53 -12.14 -21.41
CA LEU A 59 3.95 -13.03 -20.41
C LEU A 59 3.05 -14.07 -21.10
N THR A 60 3.63 -15.16 -21.55
CA THR A 60 2.91 -16.34 -22.01
C THR A 60 2.97 -17.45 -20.95
N PRO A 61 2.00 -18.38 -20.88
CA PRO A 61 2.07 -19.48 -19.93
C PRO A 61 3.39 -20.28 -20.04
N ALA A 62 3.88 -20.48 -21.23
CA ALA A 62 5.15 -21.19 -21.47
C ALA A 62 6.34 -20.42 -20.87
N SER A 63 6.48 -19.11 -21.15
CA SER A 63 7.58 -18.30 -20.62
C SER A 63 7.56 -18.15 -19.10
N ILE A 64 6.37 -18.13 -18.49
CA ILE A 64 6.21 -18.11 -17.04
C ILE A 64 6.71 -19.42 -16.44
N THR A 65 6.27 -20.57 -17.00
CA THR A 65 6.66 -21.89 -16.50
C THR A 65 8.16 -22.11 -16.61
N GLU A 66 8.76 -21.76 -17.74
CA GLU A 66 10.20 -21.92 -18.00
C GLU A 66 11.08 -21.12 -17.05
N ARG A 67 10.66 -19.89 -16.74
CA ARG A 67 11.45 -18.96 -15.91
C ARG A 67 11.16 -19.05 -14.42
N THR A 68 10.06 -19.70 -14.01
CA THR A 68 9.72 -19.83 -12.62
C THR A 68 10.64 -20.86 -11.93
N GLN A 69 11.38 -20.37 -10.95
CA GLN A 69 12.19 -21.21 -10.07
C GLN A 69 11.34 -21.69 -8.90
N VAL A 70 11.18 -22.97 -8.75
CA VAL A 70 10.46 -23.58 -7.63
C VAL A 70 11.42 -24.34 -6.72
N GLY A 71 11.15 -24.31 -5.42
CA GLY A 71 11.97 -24.99 -4.44
C GLY A 71 11.27 -25.08 -3.09
N GLN A 72 12.01 -25.66 -2.13
CA GLN A 72 11.57 -25.82 -0.76
C GLN A 72 12.69 -25.43 0.19
N LEU A 73 12.35 -24.67 1.22
CA LEU A 73 13.28 -24.33 2.30
C LEU A 73 13.43 -25.50 3.27
N SER A 74 14.48 -25.48 4.10
CA SER A 74 14.75 -26.52 5.10
C SER A 74 13.63 -26.69 6.13
N ASN A 75 12.84 -25.63 6.35
CA ASN A 75 11.66 -25.67 7.24
C ASN A 75 10.38 -26.17 6.55
N GLY A 76 10.46 -26.64 5.31
CA GLY A 76 9.32 -27.18 4.56
C GLY A 76 8.51 -26.15 3.74
N ILE A 77 8.78 -24.85 3.85
CA ILE A 77 8.09 -23.83 3.05
C ILE A 77 8.45 -23.99 1.58
N ARG A 78 7.44 -24.16 0.73
CA ARG A 78 7.60 -24.19 -0.72
C ARG A 78 7.57 -22.78 -1.28
N TYR A 79 8.42 -22.49 -2.25
CA TYR A 79 8.47 -21.20 -2.91
C TYR A 79 8.48 -21.33 -4.43
N ALA A 80 8.00 -20.28 -5.09
CA ALA A 80 8.13 -20.08 -6.53
C ALA A 80 8.57 -18.63 -6.77
N ILE A 81 9.66 -18.46 -7.53
CA ILE A 81 10.23 -17.14 -7.85
C ILE A 81 10.22 -16.96 -9.35
N LEU A 82 9.60 -15.87 -9.83
CA LEU A 82 9.64 -15.45 -11.22
C LEU A 82 10.49 -14.18 -11.34
N PRO A 83 11.77 -14.29 -11.72
CA PRO A 83 12.63 -13.13 -11.96
C PRO A 83 12.15 -12.37 -13.20
N ARG A 84 11.87 -11.06 -13.02
CA ARG A 84 11.48 -10.17 -14.12
C ARG A 84 11.80 -8.73 -13.79
N LYS A 85 12.09 -7.94 -14.83
CA LYS A 85 12.19 -6.49 -14.66
C LYS A 85 10.79 -5.91 -14.43
N VAL A 86 10.63 -5.11 -13.39
CA VAL A 86 9.41 -4.39 -13.08
C VAL A 86 9.73 -2.91 -12.86
N LYS A 87 8.77 -2.04 -13.19
CA LYS A 87 8.95 -0.61 -13.00
C LYS A 87 9.21 -0.31 -11.50
N GLY A 88 10.27 0.48 -11.23
CA GLY A 88 10.64 0.86 -9.87
C GLY A 88 11.39 -0.21 -9.08
N ASP A 89 11.90 -1.25 -9.75
CA ASP A 89 12.70 -2.33 -9.13
C ASP A 89 12.05 -2.90 -7.86
N ARG A 90 10.74 -3.16 -7.95
CA ARG A 90 9.95 -3.66 -6.82
C ARG A 90 9.84 -5.18 -6.85
N VAL A 91 9.93 -5.76 -5.66
CA VAL A 91 9.61 -7.17 -5.41
C VAL A 91 8.19 -7.25 -4.86
N ASN A 92 7.39 -8.13 -5.44
CA ASN A 92 6.08 -8.48 -4.96
C ASN A 92 6.11 -9.91 -4.44
N LEU A 93 5.80 -10.09 -3.17
CA LEU A 93 5.77 -11.37 -2.49
C LEU A 93 4.34 -11.66 -2.01
N SER A 94 3.93 -12.91 -2.15
CA SER A 94 2.70 -13.44 -1.56
C SER A 94 3.04 -14.69 -0.78
N LEU A 95 2.72 -14.70 0.52
CA LEU A 95 2.85 -15.86 1.40
C LEU A 95 1.46 -16.33 1.79
N ASN A 96 1.17 -17.60 1.54
CA ASN A 96 -0.07 -18.23 1.95
C ASN A 96 0.21 -19.16 3.12
N LEU A 97 -0.39 -18.87 4.24
CA LEU A 97 -0.37 -19.69 5.45
C LEU A 97 -1.70 -20.42 5.58
N GLN A 98 -1.66 -21.69 5.94
CA GLN A 98 -2.85 -22.47 6.19
C GLN A 98 -2.81 -23.00 7.60
N TRP A 99 -3.88 -22.81 8.33
CA TRP A 99 -4.09 -23.33 9.67
C TRP A 99 -5.57 -23.67 9.88
N GLY A 100 -5.84 -24.38 10.93
CA GLY A 100 -7.21 -24.68 11.30
C GLY A 100 -7.89 -25.75 10.46
N ASN A 101 -8.87 -26.35 11.05
CA ASN A 101 -9.80 -27.29 10.43
C ASN A 101 -11.18 -27.14 11.08
N LEU A 102 -12.19 -27.79 10.50
CA LEU A 102 -13.58 -27.71 10.99
C LEU A 102 -13.73 -28.07 12.47
N GLN A 103 -12.87 -28.96 13.00
CA GLN A 103 -12.96 -29.41 14.38
C GLN A 103 -12.43 -28.39 15.39
N ASN A 104 -11.25 -27.79 15.11
CA ASN A 104 -10.64 -26.83 16.04
C ASN A 104 -11.17 -25.40 15.88
N LEU A 105 -11.89 -25.09 14.80
CA LEU A 105 -12.52 -23.79 14.55
C LEU A 105 -13.99 -23.74 14.96
N SER A 106 -14.58 -24.87 15.32
CA SER A 106 -15.97 -24.92 15.78
C SER A 106 -16.20 -23.96 16.95
N GLY A 107 -17.12 -23.02 16.77
CA GLY A 107 -17.45 -21.99 17.75
C GLY A 107 -16.48 -20.80 17.84
N ARG A 108 -15.36 -20.79 17.09
CA ARG A 108 -14.31 -19.73 17.16
C ARG A 108 -14.13 -18.93 15.88
N TRP A 109 -14.98 -19.11 14.91
CA TRP A 109 -14.83 -18.44 13.61
C TRP A 109 -14.91 -16.89 13.69
N ARG A 110 -15.69 -16.34 14.66
CA ARG A 110 -15.75 -14.91 14.91
C ARG A 110 -14.45 -14.30 15.44
N GLU A 111 -13.72 -15.09 16.24
CA GLU A 111 -12.41 -14.70 16.77
C GLU A 111 -11.39 -14.63 15.63
N ALA A 112 -11.50 -15.53 14.66
CA ALA A 112 -10.63 -15.56 13.50
C ALA A 112 -10.83 -14.36 12.54
N ASP A 113 -12.02 -13.79 12.48
CA ASP A 113 -12.31 -12.60 11.67
C ASP A 113 -11.62 -11.32 12.21
N LEU A 114 -11.10 -11.35 13.43
CA LEU A 114 -10.35 -10.23 14.01
C LEU A 114 -8.85 -10.31 13.74
N LEU A 115 -8.35 -11.46 13.26
CA LEU A 115 -6.91 -11.70 13.11
C LEU A 115 -6.22 -10.71 12.17
N ASP A 116 -6.83 -10.40 11.03
CA ASP A 116 -6.28 -9.49 10.04
C ASP A 116 -6.04 -8.08 10.63
N THR A 117 -7.03 -7.57 11.36
CA THR A 117 -6.96 -6.28 12.05
C THR A 117 -5.93 -6.28 13.16
N MET A 118 -5.82 -7.38 13.90
CA MET A 118 -4.88 -7.51 15.01
C MET A 118 -3.43 -7.64 14.53
N MET A 119 -3.18 -8.42 13.49
CA MET A 119 -1.83 -8.67 12.97
C MET A 119 -1.13 -7.39 12.48
N LEU A 120 -1.87 -6.39 11.99
CA LEU A 120 -1.33 -5.11 11.57
C LEU A 120 -1.35 -4.03 12.67
N SER A 121 -1.82 -4.36 13.87
CA SER A 121 -1.91 -3.42 14.99
C SER A 121 -0.59 -3.21 15.74
N GLY A 122 0.51 -3.75 15.24
CA GLY A 122 1.84 -3.68 15.81
C GLY A 122 2.43 -5.07 16.02
N THR A 123 3.65 -5.12 16.55
CA THR A 123 4.36 -6.34 16.85
C THR A 123 4.73 -6.38 18.34
N LYS A 124 5.29 -7.50 18.81
CA LYS A 124 5.78 -7.59 20.17
C LYS A 124 6.84 -6.53 20.51
N GLN A 125 7.62 -6.08 19.51
CA GLN A 125 8.71 -5.12 19.69
C GLN A 125 8.31 -3.70 19.29
N LEU A 126 7.35 -3.54 18.39
CA LEU A 126 6.99 -2.24 17.82
C LEU A 126 5.50 -1.96 18.02
N PRO A 127 5.14 -0.86 18.69
CA PRO A 127 3.77 -0.40 18.71
C PRO A 127 3.32 -0.01 17.29
N ARG A 128 2.01 -0.02 17.05
CA ARG A 128 1.38 0.21 15.74
C ARG A 128 1.99 1.38 14.97
N GLN A 129 2.11 2.54 15.59
CA GLN A 129 2.63 3.74 14.92
C GLN A 129 4.06 3.54 14.42
N ALA A 130 4.94 2.99 15.27
CA ALA A 130 6.34 2.73 14.90
C ALA A 130 6.44 1.67 13.79
N PHE A 131 5.58 0.67 13.80
CA PHE A 131 5.50 -0.34 12.76
C PHE A 131 5.09 0.27 11.40
N GLU A 132 4.04 1.09 11.39
CA GLU A 132 3.59 1.80 10.19
C GLU A 132 4.64 2.79 9.67
N ASP A 133 5.34 3.51 10.57
CA ASP A 133 6.41 4.44 10.20
C ASP A 133 7.60 3.70 9.57
N ARG A 134 7.92 2.51 10.08
CA ARG A 134 8.98 1.68 9.52
C ARG A 134 8.63 1.17 8.12
N LEU A 135 7.39 0.70 7.92
CA LEU A 135 6.91 0.31 6.58
C LEU A 135 7.00 1.48 5.59
N ARG A 136 6.61 2.70 6.01
CA ARG A 136 6.72 3.91 5.17
C ARG A 136 8.17 4.24 4.84
N ALA A 137 9.07 4.17 5.81
CA ALA A 137 10.50 4.43 5.60
C ALA A 137 11.14 3.46 4.60
N LEU A 138 10.64 2.22 4.54
CA LEU A 138 11.08 1.20 3.59
C LEU A 138 10.39 1.30 2.23
N ASP A 139 9.44 2.21 2.04
CA ASP A 139 8.53 2.24 0.89
C ASP A 139 7.87 0.87 0.68
N ALA A 140 7.54 0.18 1.78
CA ALA A 140 6.93 -1.13 1.79
C ALA A 140 5.41 -1.02 1.96
N ARG A 141 4.68 -1.84 1.21
CA ARG A 141 3.24 -2.04 1.35
C ARG A 141 3.01 -3.46 1.81
N LEU A 142 2.47 -3.60 3.00
CA LEU A 142 2.14 -4.89 3.61
C LEU A 142 0.63 -4.97 3.80
N SER A 143 0.02 -6.06 3.35
CA SER A 143 -1.34 -6.45 3.73
C SER A 143 -1.35 -7.88 4.25
N ILE A 144 -2.21 -8.13 5.21
CA ILE A 144 -2.47 -9.45 5.78
C ILE A 144 -3.98 -9.66 5.76
N ASP A 145 -4.42 -10.60 4.96
CA ASP A 145 -5.82 -11.02 4.86
C ASP A 145 -5.94 -12.35 5.58
N ALA A 146 -6.41 -12.35 6.81
CA ALA A 146 -6.52 -13.53 7.66
C ALA A 146 -7.97 -13.93 7.90
N ASN A 147 -8.21 -15.22 8.03
CA ASN A 147 -9.49 -15.81 8.37
C ASN A 147 -9.31 -17.12 9.15
N ALA A 148 -10.41 -17.82 9.40
CA ALA A 148 -10.40 -19.07 10.15
C ALA A 148 -9.54 -20.19 9.52
N SER A 149 -9.31 -20.19 8.21
CA SER A 149 -8.59 -21.26 7.51
C SER A 149 -7.13 -20.93 7.20
N GLY A 150 -6.74 -19.66 7.31
CA GLY A 150 -5.38 -19.25 6.99
C GLY A 150 -5.20 -17.75 6.87
N ALA A 151 -4.03 -17.35 6.39
CA ALA A 151 -3.74 -15.96 6.03
C ALA A 151 -3.01 -15.86 4.70
N LYS A 152 -3.29 -14.78 3.98
CA LYS A 152 -2.52 -14.35 2.83
C LYS A 152 -1.79 -13.07 3.21
N VAL A 153 -0.47 -13.14 3.18
CA VAL A 153 0.39 -11.98 3.40
C VAL A 153 0.89 -11.50 2.05
N SER A 154 0.67 -10.23 1.74
CA SER A 154 1.16 -9.61 0.50
C SER A 154 2.11 -8.47 0.86
N LEU A 155 3.32 -8.51 0.30
CA LEU A 155 4.35 -7.50 0.51
C LEU A 155 4.83 -6.98 -0.85
N SER A 156 4.85 -5.66 -1.01
CA SER A 156 5.44 -4.98 -2.17
C SER A 156 6.45 -3.95 -1.68
N VAL A 157 7.71 -4.10 -2.11
CA VAL A 157 8.83 -3.30 -1.60
C VAL A 157 9.92 -3.14 -2.66
N PRO A 158 10.70 -2.04 -2.69
CA PRO A 158 11.89 -1.95 -3.52
C PRO A 158 12.90 -3.05 -3.19
N ALA A 159 13.55 -3.63 -4.20
CA ALA A 159 14.46 -4.77 -4.03
C ALA A 159 15.54 -4.52 -2.97
N ARG A 160 16.07 -3.29 -2.92
CA ARG A 160 17.09 -2.87 -1.93
C ARG A 160 16.63 -2.99 -0.47
N ASN A 161 15.32 -2.90 -0.21
CA ASN A 161 14.74 -2.92 1.14
C ASN A 161 14.09 -4.27 1.47
N LEU A 162 14.19 -5.26 0.59
CA LEU A 162 13.47 -6.54 0.72
C LEU A 162 13.78 -7.28 2.02
N SER A 163 15.06 -7.39 2.37
CA SER A 163 15.48 -8.15 3.56
C SER A 163 14.88 -7.56 4.84
N GLU A 164 14.94 -6.24 4.99
CA GLU A 164 14.40 -5.56 6.17
C GLU A 164 12.88 -5.61 6.23
N ALA A 165 12.23 -5.41 5.09
CA ALA A 165 10.77 -5.51 4.99
C ALA A 165 10.25 -6.93 5.27
N LEU A 166 10.99 -7.96 4.87
CA LEU A 166 10.67 -9.35 5.22
C LEU A 166 10.78 -9.61 6.72
N THR A 167 11.85 -9.12 7.35
CA THR A 167 12.01 -9.24 8.80
C THR A 167 10.86 -8.53 9.54
N LEU A 168 10.48 -7.34 9.07
CA LEU A 168 9.37 -6.61 9.65
C LEU A 168 8.04 -7.33 9.44
N ALA A 169 7.77 -7.84 8.24
CA ALA A 169 6.54 -8.58 7.92
C ALA A 169 6.44 -9.88 8.74
N THR A 170 7.53 -10.63 8.89
CA THR A 170 7.54 -11.85 9.71
C THR A 170 7.38 -11.58 11.20
N SER A 171 7.76 -10.39 11.68
CA SER A 171 7.53 -10.02 13.08
C SER A 171 6.06 -9.72 13.41
N ALA A 172 5.21 -9.53 12.40
CA ALA A 172 3.77 -9.31 12.54
C ALA A 172 2.97 -10.63 12.50
N LEU A 173 3.61 -11.74 12.14
CA LEU A 173 3.04 -13.10 12.11
C LEU A 173 3.31 -13.84 13.41
#